data_61d481e1d7c8d629380a7fbb28ec51d6
#
_entry.id   61d481e1d7c8d629380a7fbb28ec51d6
#
_cell.length_a   1.000
_cell.length_b   1.000
_cell.length_c   1.000
_cell.angle_alpha   90.00
_cell.angle_beta   90.00
_cell.angle_gamma   90.00
#
_symmetry.space_group_name_H-M   'P 1'
#
loop_
_entity.id
_entity.type
_entity.pdbx_description
1 polymer ?
#
loop_
_entity_poly.entity_id
_entity_poly.type
_entity_poly.pdbx_seq_one_letter_code
_entity_poly.pdbx_strand_id
1 'polypeptide(L)'
;MRGVDLKRYRKELKLKQQELASKLGIERSLISKIESGKRVISKELEQKIIDVLNLDGGHASVEAKIDFLRIRFKTLDVRTVIEKLLHMDMNWFTYEPRGFYHYTETFSYSSIRIFRNPENVNMGIMLDLSGEGCRQLEEIFEEDNNRTWTEFFRSLYDDDIFGQGILVDTKITRIDIALDELIVKGQENFDLYVLKEKMEQGLVDTTFKNFDFSGGFAYENKKMVNKGLSLYFGSRQSPLYFNFYQKDYELARKESVSVEEAREKYEIKNRYEIRLSDEK
;
A
#
# COMPACT_ATOMS: atom_id res chain seq x y z
N MET A 1 11.83 5.47 13.74
CA MET A 1 11.08 4.51 14.62
C MET A 1 10.25 5.24 15.65
N ARG A 2 8.98 4.88 15.87
CA ARG A 2 8.13 5.44 16.94
C ARG A 2 8.22 4.59 18.21
N GLY A 3 7.88 5.17 19.36
CA GLY A 3 7.93 4.45 20.64
C GLY A 3 7.02 3.21 20.70
N VAL A 4 5.88 3.23 19.99
CA VAL A 4 4.99 2.07 19.87
C VAL A 4 5.64 0.93 19.09
N ASP A 5 6.45 1.24 18.09
CA ASP A 5 7.17 0.25 17.29
C ASP A 5 8.28 -0.41 18.14
N LEU A 6 9.03 0.40 18.89
CA LEU A 6 10.03 -0.10 19.86
C LEU A 6 9.39 -1.06 20.87
N LYS A 7 8.24 -0.68 21.42
CA LYS A 7 7.50 -1.52 22.38
C LYS A 7 7.07 -2.84 21.77
N ARG A 8 6.64 -2.84 20.50
CA ARG A 8 6.26 -4.04 19.75
C ARG A 8 7.47 -4.95 19.57
N TYR A 9 8.57 -4.48 18.97
CA TYR A 9 9.79 -5.26 18.75
C TYR A 9 10.34 -5.86 20.04
N ARG A 10 10.41 -5.06 21.11
CA ARG A 10 10.85 -5.56 22.42
C ARG A 10 9.97 -6.72 22.91
N LYS A 11 8.64 -6.64 22.75
CA LYS A 11 7.71 -7.69 23.18
C LYS A 11 7.82 -8.95 22.31
N GLU A 12 7.98 -8.81 21.00
CA GLU A 12 8.20 -9.90 20.05
C GLU A 12 9.46 -10.68 20.40
N LEU A 13 10.53 -9.97 20.78
CA LEU A 13 11.78 -10.54 21.25
C LEU A 13 11.73 -11.00 22.74
N LYS A 14 10.56 -10.92 23.39
CA LYS A 14 10.34 -11.30 24.80
C LYS A 14 11.27 -10.59 25.80
N LEU A 15 11.81 -9.42 25.45
CA LEU A 15 12.71 -8.64 26.30
C LEU A 15 11.92 -7.79 27.32
N LYS A 16 12.44 -7.69 28.56
CA LYS A 16 11.98 -6.69 29.52
C LYS A 16 12.58 -5.30 29.18
N GLN A 17 11.93 -4.22 29.62
CA GLN A 17 12.46 -2.87 29.42
C GLN A 17 13.88 -2.68 30.01
N GLN A 18 14.18 -3.33 31.13
CA GLN A 18 15.50 -3.30 31.75
C GLN A 18 16.56 -4.00 30.88
N GLU A 19 16.22 -5.13 30.29
CA GLU A 19 17.13 -5.90 29.43
C GLU A 19 17.45 -5.13 28.15
N LEU A 20 16.44 -4.51 27.53
CA LEU A 20 16.65 -3.64 26.38
C LEU A 20 17.51 -2.42 26.74
N ALA A 21 17.22 -1.78 27.85
CA ALA A 21 17.97 -0.63 28.33
C ALA A 21 19.47 -0.97 28.58
N SER A 22 19.72 -2.13 29.18
CA SER A 22 21.10 -2.64 29.40
C SER A 22 21.84 -2.90 28.09
N LYS A 23 21.15 -3.53 27.10
CA LYS A 23 21.72 -3.78 25.76
C LYS A 23 22.08 -2.46 25.03
N LEU A 24 21.23 -1.45 25.17
CA LEU A 24 21.41 -0.14 24.56
C LEU A 24 22.38 0.77 25.35
N GLY A 25 22.77 0.40 26.58
CA GLY A 25 23.59 1.24 27.45
C GLY A 25 22.91 2.54 27.86
N ILE A 26 21.56 2.50 28.07
CA ILE A 26 20.75 3.66 28.48
C ILE A 26 19.92 3.30 29.70
N GLU A 27 19.27 4.29 30.33
CA GLU A 27 18.41 4.05 31.49
C GLU A 27 17.05 3.44 31.08
N ARG A 28 16.54 2.51 31.89
CA ARG A 28 15.19 1.96 31.74
C ARG A 28 14.11 3.04 31.68
N SER A 29 14.27 4.11 32.48
CA SER A 29 13.35 5.25 32.51
C SER A 29 13.19 5.91 31.14
N LEU A 30 14.25 5.96 30.33
CA LEU A 30 14.25 6.48 28.97
C LEU A 30 13.43 5.57 28.04
N ILE A 31 13.61 4.23 28.11
CA ILE A 31 12.79 3.26 27.35
C ILE A 31 11.31 3.44 27.68
N SER A 32 10.96 3.55 28.97
CA SER A 32 9.57 3.76 29.40
C SER A 32 8.96 5.05 28.85
N LYS A 33 9.71 6.16 28.83
CA LYS A 33 9.27 7.44 28.26
C LYS A 33 9.09 7.37 26.75
N ILE A 34 9.98 6.68 26.05
CA ILE A 34 9.88 6.46 24.61
C ILE A 34 8.65 5.60 24.27
N GLU A 35 8.49 4.45 24.91
CA GLU A 35 7.37 3.53 24.66
C GLU A 35 6.00 4.14 25.01
N SER A 36 5.96 5.10 25.94
CA SER A 36 4.74 5.85 26.28
C SER A 36 4.51 7.10 25.41
N GLY A 37 5.37 7.36 24.42
CA GLY A 37 5.27 8.52 23.55
C GLY A 37 5.68 9.86 24.20
N LYS A 38 6.20 9.84 25.45
CA LYS A 38 6.64 11.04 26.16
C LYS A 38 8.01 11.56 25.67
N ARG A 39 8.71 10.79 24.87
CA ARG A 39 10.01 11.17 24.29
C ARG A 39 10.17 10.55 22.90
N VAL A 40 10.68 11.35 21.97
CA VAL A 40 11.00 10.94 20.60
C VAL A 40 12.38 10.25 20.60
N ILE A 41 12.57 9.29 19.71
CA ILE A 41 13.84 8.59 19.48
C ILE A 41 14.72 9.47 18.59
N SER A 42 15.98 9.75 19.00
CA SER A 42 16.95 10.41 18.13
C SER A 42 17.43 9.46 17.02
N LYS A 43 17.95 10.00 15.93
CA LYS A 43 18.48 9.17 14.83
C LYS A 43 19.63 8.25 15.30
N GLU A 44 20.51 8.72 16.17
CA GLU A 44 21.60 7.91 16.72
C GLU A 44 21.08 6.77 17.62
N LEU A 45 20.06 7.05 18.44
CA LEU A 45 19.45 6.03 19.29
C LEU A 45 18.65 5.03 18.46
N GLU A 46 17.99 5.49 17.39
CA GLU A 46 17.28 4.63 16.46
C GLU A 46 18.22 3.63 15.79
N GLN A 47 19.35 4.09 15.24
CA GLN A 47 20.34 3.20 14.65
C GLN A 47 20.85 2.19 15.66
N LYS A 48 21.18 2.64 16.88
CA LYS A 48 21.63 1.76 17.96
C LYS A 48 20.59 0.70 18.36
N ILE A 49 19.29 1.05 18.34
CA ILE A 49 18.20 0.12 18.59
C ILE A 49 18.13 -0.93 17.48
N ILE A 50 18.23 -0.52 16.21
CA ILE A 50 18.26 -1.38 15.04
C ILE A 50 19.39 -2.40 15.17
N ASP A 51 20.61 -1.93 15.43
CA ASP A 51 21.81 -2.77 15.57
C ASP A 51 21.69 -3.77 16.72
N VAL A 52 21.28 -3.29 17.91
CA VAL A 52 21.22 -4.12 19.14
C VAL A 52 20.12 -5.17 19.10
N LEU A 53 18.99 -4.87 18.44
CA LEU A 53 17.88 -5.79 18.30
C LEU A 53 18.00 -6.66 17.04
N ASN A 54 19.10 -6.51 16.27
CA ASN A 54 19.31 -7.16 14.98
C ASN A 54 18.09 -6.93 14.05
N LEU A 55 17.51 -5.75 14.07
CA LEU A 55 16.38 -5.41 13.21
C LEU A 55 16.80 -5.32 11.74
N ASP A 56 18.11 -5.13 11.49
CA ASP A 56 18.72 -5.26 10.17
C ASP A 56 19.01 -6.73 9.78
N GLY A 57 18.85 -7.65 10.72
CA GLY A 57 19.17 -9.07 10.54
C GLY A 57 18.11 -9.80 9.73
N GLY A 58 18.23 -9.79 8.40
CA GLY A 58 17.58 -10.78 7.52
C GLY A 58 16.13 -10.52 7.15
N HIS A 59 15.55 -9.39 7.51
CA HIS A 59 14.27 -8.96 6.93
C HIS A 59 14.56 -8.01 5.77
N ALA A 60 14.23 -8.45 4.57
CA ALA A 60 14.16 -7.55 3.43
C ALA A 60 13.37 -6.30 3.87
N SER A 61 13.94 -5.11 3.66
CA SER A 61 13.20 -3.88 3.94
C SER A 61 11.96 -3.86 3.06
N VAL A 62 10.80 -3.67 3.66
CA VAL A 62 9.53 -3.69 2.95
C VAL A 62 8.82 -2.36 3.16
N GLU A 63 8.45 -1.71 2.07
CA GLU A 63 7.64 -0.51 2.07
C GLU A 63 6.20 -0.85 1.71
N ALA A 64 5.25 -0.47 2.56
CA ALA A 64 3.81 -0.66 2.33
C ALA A 64 3.17 0.60 1.77
N LYS A 65 2.33 0.45 0.74
CA LYS A 65 1.57 1.57 0.15
C LYS A 65 0.19 1.12 -0.34
N ILE A 66 -0.75 2.06 -0.41
CA ILE A 66 -2.04 1.83 -1.03
C ILE A 66 -1.87 2.02 -2.53
N ASP A 67 -2.15 0.97 -3.31
CA ASP A 67 -1.94 0.97 -4.76
C ASP A 67 -3.26 1.02 -5.55
N PHE A 68 -4.37 0.92 -4.88
CA PHE A 68 -5.72 1.18 -5.40
C PHE A 68 -6.69 1.42 -4.25
N LEU A 69 -7.60 2.37 -4.40
CA LEU A 69 -8.68 2.60 -3.44
C LEU A 69 -9.98 2.96 -4.16
N ARG A 70 -11.06 2.26 -3.81
CA ARG A 70 -12.40 2.58 -4.27
C ARG A 70 -13.35 2.66 -3.09
N ILE A 71 -14.01 3.81 -2.96
CA ILE A 71 -14.96 4.07 -1.89
C ILE A 71 -16.28 4.49 -2.52
N ARG A 72 -17.37 3.90 -2.05
CA ARG A 72 -18.72 4.31 -2.41
C ARG A 72 -19.36 5.05 -1.24
N PHE A 73 -19.86 6.24 -1.50
CA PHE A 73 -20.58 7.10 -0.55
C PHE A 73 -22.06 7.17 -0.94
N LYS A 74 -22.94 7.03 0.04
CA LYS A 74 -24.39 7.15 -0.19
C LYS A 74 -24.84 8.60 -0.18
N THR A 75 -24.27 9.39 -1.06
CA THR A 75 -24.62 10.80 -1.30
C THR A 75 -24.47 11.08 -2.78
N LEU A 76 -25.08 12.17 -3.27
CA LEU A 76 -24.83 12.74 -4.59
C LEU A 76 -24.00 14.04 -4.53
N ASP A 77 -23.60 14.46 -3.35
CA ASP A 77 -22.83 15.68 -3.12
C ASP A 77 -21.33 15.47 -3.36
N VAL A 78 -20.94 15.61 -4.64
CA VAL A 78 -19.54 15.51 -5.08
C VAL A 78 -18.66 16.57 -4.42
N ARG A 79 -19.21 17.80 -4.23
CA ARG A 79 -18.46 18.91 -3.64
C ARG A 79 -17.97 18.58 -2.23
N THR A 80 -18.83 18.01 -1.39
CA THR A 80 -18.43 17.59 -0.04
C THR A 80 -17.29 16.58 -0.05
N VAL A 81 -17.31 15.61 -0.98
CA VAL A 81 -16.21 14.65 -1.08
C VAL A 81 -14.91 15.33 -1.53
N ILE A 82 -14.98 16.22 -2.52
CA ILE A 82 -13.78 16.92 -3.02
C ILE A 82 -13.24 17.89 -1.98
N GLU A 83 -14.07 18.81 -1.48
CA GLU A 83 -13.60 19.92 -0.66
C GLU A 83 -13.34 19.53 0.80
N LYS A 84 -14.21 18.68 1.39
CA LYS A 84 -14.10 18.33 2.81
C LYS A 84 -13.35 17.04 3.08
N LEU A 85 -13.42 16.05 2.19
CA LEU A 85 -12.72 14.78 2.40
C LEU A 85 -11.34 14.77 1.74
N LEU A 86 -11.25 15.19 0.47
CA LEU A 86 -9.96 15.20 -0.25
C LEU A 86 -9.15 16.47 0.03
N HIS A 87 -9.75 17.54 0.60
CA HIS A 87 -9.17 18.87 0.83
C HIS A 87 -8.67 19.51 -0.48
N MET A 88 -9.43 19.32 -1.56
CA MET A 88 -9.13 19.85 -2.89
C MET A 88 -10.16 20.89 -3.31
N ASP A 89 -9.78 21.81 -4.21
CA ASP A 89 -10.72 22.75 -4.81
C ASP A 89 -11.54 22.06 -5.89
N MET A 90 -12.88 22.19 -5.84
CA MET A 90 -13.79 21.67 -6.86
C MET A 90 -13.47 22.19 -8.26
N ASN A 91 -12.90 23.40 -8.38
CA ASN A 91 -12.52 23.99 -9.66
C ASN A 91 -11.34 23.31 -10.35
N TRP A 92 -10.56 22.46 -9.64
CA TRP A 92 -9.51 21.67 -10.25
C TRP A 92 -10.05 20.49 -11.03
N PHE A 93 -11.31 20.09 -10.80
CA PHE A 93 -11.90 18.93 -11.41
C PHE A 93 -12.56 19.25 -12.75
N THR A 94 -12.25 18.46 -13.76
CA THR A 94 -12.92 18.47 -15.05
C THR A 94 -14.18 17.62 -14.98
N TYR A 95 -15.30 18.16 -15.47
CA TYR A 95 -16.57 17.44 -15.57
C TYR A 95 -16.72 16.80 -16.95
N GLU A 96 -17.16 15.54 -17.00
CA GLU A 96 -17.55 14.84 -18.22
C GLU A 96 -18.95 14.20 -18.06
N PRO A 97 -19.88 14.39 -19.03
CA PRO A 97 -21.22 13.81 -19.00
C PRO A 97 -21.21 12.34 -19.46
N ARG A 98 -20.27 11.56 -18.96
CA ARG A 98 -20.13 10.10 -19.16
C ARG A 98 -19.38 9.52 -17.97
N GLY A 99 -19.62 8.24 -17.68
CA GLY A 99 -18.98 7.56 -16.58
C GLY A 99 -18.71 6.10 -16.91
N PHE A 100 -18.23 5.38 -15.90
CA PHE A 100 -17.98 3.93 -15.93
C PHE A 100 -18.83 3.24 -14.86
N TYR A 101 -18.90 1.93 -14.87
CA TYR A 101 -19.58 1.14 -13.83
C TYR A 101 -21.06 1.52 -13.63
N HIS A 102 -21.79 1.86 -14.72
CA HIS A 102 -23.17 2.35 -14.73
C HIS A 102 -23.37 3.76 -14.13
N TYR A 103 -22.32 4.49 -13.84
CA TYR A 103 -22.36 5.93 -13.57
C TYR A 103 -22.42 6.71 -14.88
N THR A 104 -23.08 7.87 -14.87
CA THR A 104 -23.32 8.70 -16.06
C THR A 104 -22.47 9.95 -16.11
N GLU A 105 -21.80 10.30 -15.01
CA GLU A 105 -20.96 11.50 -14.89
C GLU A 105 -19.62 11.15 -14.26
N THR A 106 -18.58 11.88 -14.67
CA THR A 106 -17.24 11.81 -14.10
C THR A 106 -16.74 13.20 -13.73
N PHE A 107 -16.15 13.32 -12.56
CA PHE A 107 -15.35 14.46 -12.13
C PHE A 107 -13.92 13.93 -11.95
N SER A 108 -12.96 14.53 -12.64
CA SER A 108 -11.58 14.03 -12.62
C SER A 108 -10.56 15.14 -12.45
N TYR A 109 -9.57 14.87 -11.61
CA TYR A 109 -8.32 15.61 -11.51
C TYR A 109 -7.18 14.64 -11.69
N SER A 110 -6.54 14.69 -12.87
CA SER A 110 -5.52 13.74 -13.29
C SER A 110 -5.97 12.28 -13.10
N SER A 111 -5.42 11.52 -12.15
CA SER A 111 -5.78 10.12 -11.89
C SER A 111 -6.75 9.91 -10.71
N ILE A 112 -7.21 10.99 -10.10
CA ILE A 112 -8.29 10.99 -9.10
C ILE A 112 -9.63 11.11 -9.82
N ARG A 113 -10.54 10.15 -9.66
CA ARG A 113 -11.84 10.13 -10.34
C ARG A 113 -12.99 9.95 -9.36
N ILE A 114 -14.05 10.72 -9.58
CA ILE A 114 -15.30 10.58 -8.84
C ILE A 114 -16.42 10.40 -9.85
N PHE A 115 -17.20 9.34 -9.66
CA PHE A 115 -18.32 9.01 -10.53
C PHE A 115 -19.65 9.27 -9.83
N ARG A 116 -20.63 9.79 -10.57
CA ARG A 116 -21.99 10.04 -10.10
C ARG A 116 -23.02 9.59 -11.13
N ASN A 117 -24.17 9.12 -10.65
CA ASN A 117 -25.38 8.95 -11.46
C ASN A 117 -26.54 9.67 -10.77
N PRO A 118 -26.91 10.90 -11.22
CA PRO A 118 -27.97 11.68 -10.59
C PRO A 118 -29.36 11.05 -10.72
N GLU A 119 -29.56 10.16 -11.72
CA GLU A 119 -30.83 9.47 -11.94
C GLU A 119 -31.00 8.23 -11.01
N ASN A 120 -29.90 7.74 -10.43
CA ASN A 120 -29.91 6.60 -9.53
C ASN A 120 -29.27 6.92 -8.18
N VAL A 121 -30.04 7.55 -7.30
CA VAL A 121 -29.59 7.98 -5.96
C VAL A 121 -29.03 6.84 -5.12
N ASN A 122 -29.53 5.61 -5.31
CA ASN A 122 -29.08 4.44 -4.55
C ASN A 122 -27.64 4.04 -4.86
N MET A 123 -27.10 4.41 -6.01
CA MET A 123 -25.69 4.19 -6.33
C MET A 123 -24.76 5.08 -5.53
N GLY A 124 -25.23 6.29 -5.18
CA GLY A 124 -24.39 7.31 -4.56
C GLY A 124 -23.29 7.80 -5.50
N ILE A 125 -22.19 8.21 -4.95
CA ILE A 125 -20.96 8.54 -5.68
C ILE A 125 -19.85 7.54 -5.36
N MET A 126 -18.94 7.39 -6.31
CA MET A 126 -17.81 6.48 -6.17
C MET A 126 -16.51 7.24 -6.40
N LEU A 127 -15.66 7.29 -5.38
CA LEU A 127 -14.27 7.70 -5.50
C LEU A 127 -13.44 6.51 -5.99
N ASP A 128 -12.66 6.72 -7.05
CA ASP A 128 -11.80 5.70 -7.67
C ASP A 128 -10.39 6.27 -7.83
N LEU A 129 -9.45 5.69 -7.09
CA LEU A 129 -8.04 6.05 -7.09
C LEU A 129 -7.24 4.87 -7.60
N SER A 130 -6.63 5.01 -8.79
CA SER A 130 -5.57 4.09 -9.23
C SER A 130 -4.31 4.28 -8.39
N GLY A 131 -3.28 3.44 -8.58
CA GLY A 131 -2.00 3.62 -7.90
C GLY A 131 -1.40 5.02 -8.09
N GLU A 132 -1.53 5.58 -9.30
CA GLU A 132 -1.14 6.95 -9.58
C GLU A 132 -2.03 7.98 -8.85
N GLY A 133 -3.35 7.73 -8.82
CA GLY A 133 -4.28 8.58 -8.06
C GLY A 133 -4.01 8.55 -6.55
N CYS A 134 -3.58 7.39 -6.01
CA CYS A 134 -3.13 7.29 -4.62
C CYS A 134 -1.86 8.13 -4.38
N ARG A 135 -0.88 8.09 -5.31
CA ARG A 135 0.35 8.92 -5.20
C ARG A 135 0.02 10.41 -5.25
N GLN A 136 -0.84 10.82 -6.18
CA GLN A 136 -1.28 12.22 -6.27
C GLN A 136 -2.00 12.69 -5.00
N LEU A 137 -2.82 11.84 -4.40
CA LEU A 137 -3.47 12.19 -3.14
C LEU A 137 -2.47 12.26 -1.98
N GLU A 138 -1.43 11.42 -1.96
CA GLU A 138 -0.34 11.51 -1.00
C GLU A 138 0.45 12.82 -1.13
N GLU A 139 0.74 13.29 -2.34
CA GLU A 139 1.35 14.60 -2.58
C GLU A 139 0.49 15.75 -2.00
N ILE A 140 -0.84 15.69 -2.20
CA ILE A 140 -1.77 16.66 -1.62
C ILE A 140 -1.76 16.57 -0.08
N PHE A 141 -1.66 15.37 0.48
CA PHE A 141 -1.55 15.18 1.93
C PHE A 141 -0.27 15.79 2.51
N GLU A 142 0.85 15.74 1.80
CA GLU A 142 2.11 16.39 2.22
C GLU A 142 1.95 17.92 2.28
N GLU A 143 1.25 18.52 1.32
CA GLU A 143 0.92 19.95 1.30
C GLU A 143 -0.09 20.33 2.40
N ASP A 144 -0.98 19.41 2.77
CA ASP A 144 -2.01 19.59 3.82
C ASP A 144 -1.49 19.16 5.20
N ASN A 145 -0.51 19.88 5.74
CA ASN A 145 0.07 19.66 7.07
C ASN A 145 0.58 18.22 7.33
N ASN A 146 1.09 17.54 6.30
CA ASN A 146 1.52 16.15 6.34
C ASN A 146 0.39 15.19 6.78
N ARG A 147 -0.80 15.39 6.27
CA ARG A 147 -1.93 14.49 6.45
C ARG A 147 -1.53 13.06 6.03
N THR A 148 -2.12 12.07 6.66
CA THR A 148 -1.79 10.67 6.42
C THR A 148 -3.01 9.88 5.96
N TRP A 149 -2.83 8.69 5.36
CA TRP A 149 -3.92 7.76 5.09
C TRP A 149 -4.72 7.40 6.35
N THR A 150 -4.08 7.37 7.52
CA THR A 150 -4.78 7.13 8.78
C THR A 150 -5.78 8.24 9.09
N GLU A 151 -5.40 9.49 8.87
CA GLU A 151 -6.28 10.65 9.07
C GLU A 151 -7.36 10.71 8.01
N PHE A 152 -7.02 10.42 6.75
CA PHE A 152 -8.01 10.27 5.69
C PHE A 152 -9.08 9.23 6.04
N PHE A 153 -8.70 8.02 6.47
CA PHE A 153 -9.68 7.01 6.87
C PHE A 153 -10.45 7.39 8.12
N ARG A 154 -9.85 8.11 9.06
CA ARG A 154 -10.58 8.66 10.22
C ARG A 154 -11.63 9.68 9.80
N SER A 155 -11.34 10.52 8.81
CA SER A 155 -12.28 11.53 8.28
C SER A 155 -13.53 10.88 7.67
N LEU A 156 -13.48 9.62 7.25
CA LEU A 156 -14.68 8.90 6.80
C LEU A 156 -15.69 8.67 7.93
N TYR A 157 -15.27 8.78 9.19
CA TYR A 157 -16.10 8.64 10.39
C TYR A 157 -16.42 10.00 11.05
N ASP A 158 -16.13 11.11 10.36
CA ASP A 158 -16.37 12.45 10.89
C ASP A 158 -17.77 12.92 10.52
N ASP A 159 -18.65 13.03 11.53
CA ASP A 159 -20.03 13.50 11.35
C ASP A 159 -20.11 14.95 10.85
N ASP A 160 -19.09 15.77 11.12
CA ASP A 160 -19.03 17.16 10.65
C ASP A 160 -18.81 17.25 9.14
N ILE A 161 -18.19 16.23 8.54
CA ILE A 161 -17.95 16.16 7.10
C ILE A 161 -19.22 15.72 6.36
N PHE A 162 -19.82 14.63 6.77
CA PHE A 162 -20.88 13.96 6.02
C PHE A 162 -22.27 14.07 6.65
N GLY A 163 -22.36 14.51 7.90
CA GLY A 163 -23.60 14.50 8.70
C GLY A 163 -23.95 13.10 9.20
N GLN A 164 -24.87 13.05 10.16
CA GLN A 164 -25.31 11.78 10.73
C GLN A 164 -26.03 10.91 9.67
N GLY A 165 -25.59 9.67 9.51
CA GLY A 165 -26.22 8.67 8.64
C GLY A 165 -25.51 8.39 7.32
N ILE A 166 -24.60 9.22 6.83
CA ILE A 166 -23.82 8.90 5.60
C ILE A 166 -22.82 7.79 5.83
N LEU A 167 -22.26 7.70 7.03
CA LEU A 167 -21.30 6.66 7.42
C LEU A 167 -21.84 5.24 7.39
N VAL A 168 -23.12 5.07 7.73
CA VAL A 168 -23.75 3.73 7.81
C VAL A 168 -23.68 2.99 6.47
N ASP A 169 -23.60 3.72 5.36
CA ASP A 169 -23.63 3.18 4.00
C ASP A 169 -22.38 3.51 3.17
N THR A 170 -21.35 4.15 3.77
CA THR A 170 -20.05 4.32 3.10
C THR A 170 -19.28 3.02 3.13
N LYS A 171 -18.83 2.56 1.96
CA LYS A 171 -18.13 1.29 1.82
C LYS A 171 -16.84 1.45 1.04
N ILE A 172 -15.74 0.91 1.57
CA ILE A 172 -14.57 0.60 0.76
C ILE A 172 -14.92 -0.63 -0.05
N THR A 173 -15.13 -0.47 -1.36
CA THR A 173 -15.51 -1.56 -2.24
C THR A 173 -14.31 -2.25 -2.88
N ARG A 174 -13.14 -1.61 -2.84
CA ARG A 174 -11.86 -2.22 -3.20
C ARG A 174 -10.71 -1.44 -2.58
N ILE A 175 -9.74 -2.18 -2.06
CA ILE A 175 -8.42 -1.67 -1.69
C ILE A 175 -7.35 -2.67 -2.14
N ASP A 176 -6.33 -2.17 -2.82
CA ASP A 176 -5.13 -2.93 -3.15
C ASP A 176 -3.98 -2.37 -2.30
N ILE A 177 -3.33 -3.24 -1.54
CA ILE A 177 -2.16 -2.92 -0.73
C ILE A 177 -0.95 -3.53 -1.42
N ALA A 178 0.04 -2.72 -1.73
CA ALA A 178 1.32 -3.16 -2.27
C ALA A 178 2.39 -3.12 -1.19
N LEU A 179 3.19 -4.19 -1.14
CA LEU A 179 4.40 -4.29 -0.34
C LEU A 179 5.58 -4.36 -1.31
N ASP A 180 6.38 -3.31 -1.37
CA ASP A 180 7.61 -3.26 -2.15
C ASP A 180 8.76 -3.82 -1.33
N GLU A 181 9.41 -4.86 -1.82
CA GLU A 181 10.61 -5.42 -1.23
C GLU A 181 11.84 -4.67 -1.76
N LEU A 182 12.50 -3.96 -0.85
CA LEU A 182 13.63 -3.10 -1.20
C LEU A 182 14.93 -3.90 -1.34
N ILE A 183 15.81 -3.45 -2.22
CA ILE A 183 17.15 -3.98 -2.39
C ILE A 183 18.05 -3.33 -1.33
N VAL A 184 18.48 -4.12 -0.35
CA VAL A 184 19.37 -3.65 0.72
C VAL A 184 20.71 -4.35 0.58
N LYS A 185 21.81 -3.56 0.64
CA LYS A 185 23.17 -4.10 0.51
C LYS A 185 23.45 -5.15 1.60
N GLY A 186 23.86 -6.33 1.17
CA GLY A 186 24.20 -7.44 2.07
C GLY A 186 23.00 -8.29 2.53
N GLN A 187 21.80 -8.00 2.02
CA GLN A 187 20.61 -8.83 2.24
C GLN A 187 20.21 -9.51 0.94
N GLU A 188 19.72 -10.75 1.06
CA GLU A 188 19.15 -11.48 -0.08
C GLU A 188 17.65 -11.18 -0.18
N ASN A 189 17.22 -10.82 -1.36
CA ASN A 189 15.80 -10.66 -1.66
C ASN A 189 15.14 -12.04 -1.84
N PHE A 190 13.83 -12.08 -1.61
CA PHE A 190 13.06 -13.30 -1.78
C PHE A 190 13.03 -13.74 -3.25
N ASP A 191 13.26 -15.05 -3.48
CA ASP A 191 13.22 -15.62 -4.81
C ASP A 191 11.84 -16.18 -5.14
N LEU A 192 11.11 -15.48 -6.03
CA LEU A 192 9.79 -15.91 -6.48
C LEU A 192 9.81 -17.22 -7.28
N TYR A 193 10.92 -17.60 -7.89
CA TYR A 193 11.04 -18.91 -8.57
C TYR A 193 11.02 -20.05 -7.56
N VAL A 194 11.67 -19.89 -6.42
CA VAL A 194 11.60 -20.86 -5.31
C VAL A 194 10.18 -21.01 -4.78
N LEU A 195 9.43 -19.92 -4.65
CA LEU A 195 8.02 -19.99 -4.26
C LEU A 195 7.19 -20.74 -5.31
N LYS A 196 7.38 -20.41 -6.60
CA LYS A 196 6.71 -21.10 -7.71
C LYS A 196 6.95 -22.62 -7.64
N GLU A 197 8.19 -23.04 -7.54
CA GLU A 197 8.56 -24.47 -7.47
C GLU A 197 7.92 -25.16 -6.26
N LYS A 198 7.94 -24.53 -5.08
CA LYS A 198 7.29 -25.07 -3.87
C LYS A 198 5.77 -25.19 -4.03
N MET A 199 5.14 -24.24 -4.70
CA MET A 199 3.69 -24.30 -5.02
C MET A 199 3.39 -25.46 -5.96
N GLU A 200 4.17 -25.64 -7.03
CA GLU A 200 4.00 -26.73 -7.99
C GLU A 200 4.22 -28.13 -7.35
N GLN A 201 5.08 -28.21 -6.34
CA GLN A 201 5.34 -29.43 -5.57
C GLN A 201 4.33 -29.67 -4.43
N GLY A 202 3.40 -28.75 -4.20
CA GLY A 202 2.44 -28.83 -3.10
C GLY A 202 3.06 -28.67 -1.70
N LEU A 203 4.19 -27.99 -1.62
CA LEU A 203 4.94 -27.77 -0.37
C LEU A 203 4.53 -26.48 0.37
N VAL A 204 3.60 -25.71 -0.19
CA VAL A 204 3.08 -24.49 0.43
C VAL A 204 1.65 -24.76 0.90
N ASP A 205 1.43 -24.61 2.20
CA ASP A 205 0.08 -24.66 2.77
C ASP A 205 -0.67 -23.38 2.42
N THR A 206 -1.82 -23.49 1.76
CA THR A 206 -2.61 -22.37 1.29
C THR A 206 -4.10 -22.71 1.22
N THR A 207 -4.95 -21.73 1.51
CA THR A 207 -6.41 -21.82 1.34
C THR A 207 -6.87 -21.44 -0.06
N PHE A 208 -6.00 -20.92 -0.92
CA PHE A 208 -6.34 -20.58 -2.30
C PHE A 208 -6.50 -21.84 -3.13
N LYS A 209 -7.64 -21.91 -3.84
CA LYS A 209 -7.96 -23.02 -4.76
C LYS A 209 -7.24 -22.90 -6.10
N ASN A 210 -6.92 -21.67 -6.50
CA ASN A 210 -6.31 -21.37 -7.79
C ASN A 210 -4.94 -20.74 -7.58
N PHE A 211 -3.97 -21.27 -8.30
CA PHE A 211 -2.64 -20.72 -8.43
C PHE A 211 -2.29 -20.68 -9.92
N ASP A 212 -1.77 -19.56 -10.38
CA ASP A 212 -1.33 -19.37 -11.76
C ASP A 212 -0.05 -18.53 -11.78
N PHE A 213 0.64 -18.51 -12.89
CA PHE A 213 1.84 -17.70 -13.07
C PHE A 213 1.98 -17.24 -14.51
N SER A 214 2.67 -16.13 -14.70
CA SER A 214 3.07 -15.64 -16.02
C SER A 214 4.49 -15.09 -15.99
N GLY A 215 5.10 -14.98 -17.16
CA GLY A 215 6.47 -14.52 -17.30
C GLY A 215 7.43 -15.65 -17.63
N GLY A 216 8.69 -15.48 -17.26
CA GLY A 216 9.76 -16.38 -17.63
C GLY A 216 10.58 -15.85 -18.80
N PHE A 217 10.88 -16.68 -19.79
CA PHE A 217 11.78 -16.32 -20.87
C PHE A 217 11.05 -16.15 -22.20
N ALA A 218 11.41 -15.12 -22.96
CA ALA A 218 11.02 -14.93 -24.35
C ALA A 218 12.25 -14.98 -25.27
N TYR A 219 12.05 -15.45 -26.50
CA TYR A 219 13.11 -15.46 -27.51
C TYR A 219 13.02 -14.20 -28.36
N GLU A 220 13.89 -13.24 -28.12
CA GLU A 220 13.92 -11.94 -28.81
C GLU A 220 15.30 -11.69 -29.40
N ASN A 221 15.35 -11.21 -30.64
CA ASN A 221 16.61 -10.90 -31.34
C ASN A 221 17.65 -12.02 -31.26
N LYS A 222 17.20 -13.28 -31.41
CA LYS A 222 18.03 -14.50 -31.34
C LYS A 222 18.65 -14.76 -29.94
N LYS A 223 18.10 -14.20 -28.86
CA LYS A 223 18.51 -14.41 -27.49
C LYS A 223 17.32 -14.72 -26.58
N MET A 224 17.56 -15.52 -25.57
CA MET A 224 16.58 -15.70 -24.49
C MET A 224 16.65 -14.50 -23.56
N VAL A 225 15.52 -13.82 -23.39
CA VAL A 225 15.37 -12.64 -22.54
C VAL A 225 14.43 -13.00 -21.39
N ASN A 226 14.87 -12.80 -20.15
CA ASN A 226 14.01 -12.95 -18.98
C ASN A 226 13.01 -11.79 -18.94
N LYS A 227 11.71 -12.11 -18.79
CA LYS A 227 10.60 -11.15 -18.74
C LYS A 227 10.11 -10.86 -17.31
N GLY A 228 10.77 -11.44 -16.33
CA GLY A 228 10.31 -11.44 -14.95
C GLY A 228 9.26 -12.52 -14.70
N LEU A 229 8.91 -12.72 -13.44
CA LEU A 229 7.93 -13.69 -12.97
C LEU A 229 6.82 -12.98 -12.20
N SER A 230 5.57 -13.38 -12.47
CA SER A 230 4.40 -13.00 -11.68
C SER A 230 3.67 -14.25 -11.23
N LEU A 231 3.28 -14.29 -9.96
CA LEU A 231 2.55 -15.37 -9.32
C LEU A 231 1.18 -14.85 -8.88
N TYR A 232 0.12 -15.60 -9.18
CA TYR A 232 -1.24 -15.21 -8.91
C TYR A 232 -1.91 -16.24 -7.99
N PHE A 233 -2.52 -15.78 -6.89
CA PHE A 233 -3.25 -16.62 -5.95
C PHE A 233 -4.70 -16.15 -5.87
N GLY A 234 -5.60 -17.08 -6.11
CA GLY A 234 -7.04 -16.81 -6.20
C GLY A 234 -7.46 -16.36 -7.60
N SER A 235 -8.69 -15.89 -7.71
CA SER A 235 -9.26 -15.32 -8.94
C SER A 235 -9.30 -13.79 -8.84
N ARG A 236 -9.11 -13.11 -9.97
CA ARG A 236 -9.27 -11.64 -10.04
C ARG A 236 -10.67 -11.15 -9.67
N GLN A 237 -11.66 -12.04 -9.69
CA GLN A 237 -13.04 -11.77 -9.31
C GLN A 237 -13.36 -12.13 -7.85
N SER A 238 -12.42 -12.77 -7.15
CA SER A 238 -12.57 -13.13 -5.75
C SER A 238 -12.42 -11.91 -4.83
N PRO A 239 -13.07 -11.92 -3.65
CA PRO A 239 -12.90 -10.87 -2.66
C PRO A 239 -11.44 -10.69 -2.18
N LEU A 240 -10.66 -11.77 -2.27
CA LEU A 240 -9.23 -11.78 -1.94
C LEU A 240 -8.45 -12.33 -3.13
N TYR A 241 -7.44 -11.59 -3.56
CA TYR A 241 -6.55 -11.96 -4.65
C TYR A 241 -5.15 -11.45 -4.38
N PHE A 242 -4.14 -12.28 -4.61
CA PHE A 242 -2.72 -11.91 -4.47
C PHE A 242 -2.04 -11.95 -5.84
N ASN A 243 -1.16 -10.96 -6.05
CA ASN A 243 -0.29 -10.87 -7.20
C ASN A 243 1.14 -10.54 -6.73
N PHE A 244 2.04 -11.49 -6.80
CA PHE A 244 3.44 -11.33 -6.41
C PHE A 244 4.29 -11.31 -7.67
N TYR A 245 5.12 -10.29 -7.85
CA TYR A 245 5.89 -10.17 -9.08
C TYR A 245 7.22 -9.44 -8.91
N GLN A 246 8.13 -9.69 -9.87
CA GLN A 246 9.41 -9.00 -9.95
C GLN A 246 9.19 -7.58 -10.46
N LYS A 247 9.18 -6.61 -9.54
CA LYS A 247 8.91 -5.19 -9.81
C LYS A 247 10.03 -4.53 -10.60
N ASP A 248 11.28 -4.95 -10.39
CA ASP A 248 12.44 -4.50 -11.15
C ASP A 248 12.28 -4.71 -12.67
N TYR A 249 11.75 -5.86 -13.09
CA TYR A 249 11.46 -6.14 -14.50
C TYR A 249 10.30 -5.31 -15.06
N GLU A 250 9.27 -5.04 -14.27
CA GLU A 250 8.17 -4.18 -14.69
C GLU A 250 8.64 -2.74 -14.89
N LEU A 251 9.43 -2.20 -13.95
CA LEU A 251 9.99 -0.85 -14.00
C LEU A 251 10.95 -0.70 -15.18
N ALA A 252 11.85 -1.67 -15.40
CA ALA A 252 12.77 -1.69 -16.51
C ALA A 252 12.02 -1.60 -17.86
N ARG A 253 10.96 -2.37 -18.02
CA ARG A 253 10.11 -2.36 -19.23
C ARG A 253 9.35 -1.05 -19.39
N LYS A 254 8.80 -0.50 -18.31
CA LYS A 254 8.04 0.77 -18.32
C LYS A 254 8.91 1.94 -18.76
N GLU A 255 10.16 1.97 -18.31
CA GLU A 255 11.10 3.05 -18.62
C GLU A 255 12.01 2.77 -19.81
N SER A 256 11.91 1.57 -20.40
CA SER A 256 12.78 1.13 -21.51
C SER A 256 14.27 1.16 -21.17
N VAL A 257 14.62 0.77 -19.95
CA VAL A 257 15.99 0.66 -19.43
C VAL A 257 16.34 -0.79 -19.10
N SER A 258 17.60 -1.07 -18.73
CA SER A 258 17.98 -2.38 -18.21
C SER A 258 17.42 -2.64 -16.83
N VAL A 259 17.35 -3.92 -16.43
CA VAL A 259 16.87 -4.30 -15.09
C VAL A 259 17.82 -3.79 -14.01
N GLU A 260 19.12 -3.76 -14.32
CA GLU A 260 20.16 -3.25 -13.43
C GLU A 260 19.96 -1.75 -13.17
N GLU A 261 19.75 -0.95 -14.22
CA GLU A 261 19.46 0.49 -14.10
C GLU A 261 18.17 0.75 -13.32
N ALA A 262 17.13 -0.06 -13.54
CA ALA A 262 15.89 0.05 -12.77
C ALA A 262 16.11 -0.27 -11.28
N ARG A 263 16.92 -1.29 -10.96
CA ARG A 263 17.30 -1.63 -9.57
C ARG A 263 18.08 -0.51 -8.89
N GLU A 264 19.04 0.07 -9.57
CA GLU A 264 19.84 1.19 -9.05
C GLU A 264 18.99 2.44 -8.81
N LYS A 265 18.01 2.70 -9.69
CA LYS A 265 17.16 3.88 -9.61
C LYS A 265 16.08 3.77 -8.54
N TYR A 266 15.44 2.62 -8.42
CA TYR A 266 14.24 2.42 -7.59
C TYR A 266 14.48 1.62 -6.32
N GLU A 267 15.58 0.89 -6.26
CA GLU A 267 15.97 0.02 -5.13
C GLU A 267 14.85 -0.99 -4.74
N ILE A 268 13.99 -1.39 -5.70
CA ILE A 268 12.91 -2.34 -5.51
C ILE A 268 13.19 -3.63 -6.28
N LYS A 269 13.03 -4.78 -5.62
CA LYS A 269 13.18 -6.11 -6.22
C LYS A 269 11.83 -6.71 -6.60
N ASN A 270 11.00 -6.98 -5.61
CA ASN A 270 9.70 -7.62 -5.78
C ASN A 270 8.58 -6.69 -5.28
N ARG A 271 7.36 -6.94 -5.77
CA ARG A 271 6.14 -6.36 -5.21
C ARG A 271 5.14 -7.47 -4.90
N TYR A 272 4.52 -7.36 -3.74
CA TYR A 272 3.47 -8.25 -3.27
C TYR A 272 2.19 -7.44 -3.14
N GLU A 273 1.25 -7.62 -4.08
CA GLU A 273 -0.03 -6.94 -4.06
C GLU A 273 -1.11 -7.82 -3.45
N ILE A 274 -1.89 -7.23 -2.57
CA ILE A 274 -3.04 -7.85 -1.92
C ILE A 274 -4.25 -7.02 -2.31
N ARG A 275 -5.17 -7.61 -3.07
CA ARG A 275 -6.45 -7.00 -3.38
C ARG A 275 -7.52 -7.53 -2.46
N LEU A 276 -8.22 -6.61 -1.81
CA LEU A 276 -9.46 -6.84 -1.09
C LEU A 276 -10.58 -6.12 -1.84
N SER A 277 -11.64 -6.85 -2.19
CA SER A 277 -12.80 -6.28 -2.89
C SER A 277 -14.11 -6.82 -2.31
N ASP A 278 -15.15 -6.00 -2.41
CA ASP A 278 -16.50 -6.43 -2.01
C ASP A 278 -16.97 -7.56 -2.93
N GLU A 279 -17.70 -8.52 -2.38
CA GLU A 279 -18.36 -9.55 -3.18
C GLU A 279 -19.43 -8.89 -4.06
N LYS A 280 -19.48 -9.32 -5.33
CA LYS A 280 -20.49 -8.85 -6.28
C LYS A 280 -21.82 -9.52 -6.04
#